data_93773b8ef7c554f16969b10b385d925e
#
_entry.id   93773b8ef7c554f16969b10b385d925e
#
_cell.length_a   1.000
_cell.length_b   1.000
_cell.length_c   1.000
_cell.angle_alpha   90.00
_cell.angle_beta   90.00
_cell.angle_gamma   90.00
#
_symmetry.space_group_name_H-M   'P 1'
#
loop_
_entity.id
_entity.type
_entity.pdbx_description
1 polymer ?
#
loop_
_entity_poly.entity_id
_entity_poly.type
_entity_poly.pdbx_seq_one_letter_code
_entity_poly.pdbx_strand_id
1 'polypeptide(L)'
;RELEDVFSGGTYRIVNRNTLVTRIYTDAGIIGEAFGGDEDQTQMEIVSLIRDHFEPLLVGEDARNVERLWDKMFFSNVDLGNRALHVLDLRNRSILMQAIAAVDMALWDALGKYYQVPVYKLLGGYRDRVPVIAIGGYYEAGKGQDALNEEMLYYKELQMAGVKFKVGRVSVAEDIERVARVREVVGDDFVIACDANQAWTPQEAIAFCRAAEPLNIRWIEEPVRWYDQLEGLRMVREQSPIPVVAGQGEISRFGCRDLVIHGQVNILNVDATIAGGITEWRKIAGLAAHFHVEMAHHEEAQVSLHLLAAIPHGLYVEIFPNPKRDPMWFDLPVARPTIRDGFMELPTTPGLGIDLNEDVIAKYRAA
;
A
#
# COMPACT_ATOMS: atom_id res chain seq x y z
N ARG A 1 -1.17 -12.41 -13.72
CA ARG A 1 -2.00 -13.60 -13.49
C ARG A 1 -3.47 -13.22 -13.43
N GLU A 2 -4.33 -13.83 -14.21
CA GLU A 2 -5.78 -13.69 -14.07
C GLU A 2 -6.26 -14.37 -12.77
N LEU A 3 -7.24 -13.75 -12.10
CA LEU A 3 -7.87 -14.28 -10.89
C LEU A 3 -9.04 -15.17 -11.24
N GLU A 4 -9.30 -16.17 -10.41
CA GLU A 4 -10.44 -17.11 -10.60
C GLU A 4 -11.78 -16.43 -10.28
N ASP A 5 -11.79 -15.53 -9.29
CA ASP A 5 -12.96 -14.81 -8.82
C ASP A 5 -12.81 -13.30 -9.09
N VAL A 6 -13.93 -12.60 -9.22
CA VAL A 6 -13.98 -11.14 -9.37
C VAL A 6 -14.23 -10.50 -8.01
N PHE A 7 -13.27 -9.72 -7.54
CA PHE A 7 -13.38 -8.97 -6.29
C PHE A 7 -13.79 -7.52 -6.58
N SER A 8 -14.83 -7.05 -5.92
CA SER A 8 -15.34 -5.70 -6.13
C SER A 8 -15.27 -4.87 -4.85
N GLY A 9 -14.57 -3.74 -4.93
CA GLY A 9 -14.63 -2.66 -3.95
C GLY A 9 -15.80 -1.70 -4.24
N GLY A 10 -15.77 -0.51 -3.65
CA GLY A 10 -16.79 0.52 -3.88
C GLY A 10 -16.95 0.91 -5.35
N THR A 11 -15.84 1.24 -6.01
CA THR A 11 -15.83 1.81 -7.37
C THR A 11 -15.10 0.96 -8.42
N TYR A 12 -14.45 -0.14 -8.05
CA TYR A 12 -13.60 -0.93 -8.93
C TYR A 12 -13.87 -2.43 -8.87
N ARG A 13 -13.29 -3.14 -9.83
CA ARG A 13 -13.26 -4.62 -9.89
C ARG A 13 -11.85 -5.09 -10.17
N ILE A 14 -11.46 -6.16 -9.52
CA ILE A 14 -10.16 -6.81 -9.66
C ILE A 14 -10.36 -8.15 -10.34
N VAL A 15 -9.65 -8.35 -11.44
CA VAL A 15 -9.72 -9.56 -12.28
C VAL A 15 -8.35 -10.18 -12.55
N ASN A 16 -7.27 -9.46 -12.23
CA ASN A 16 -5.91 -9.94 -12.41
C ASN A 16 -4.98 -9.37 -11.33
N ARG A 17 -3.81 -10.00 -11.16
CA ARG A 17 -2.70 -9.49 -10.36
C ARG A 17 -1.46 -9.41 -11.25
N ASN A 18 -0.95 -8.20 -11.44
CA ASN A 18 0.30 -7.94 -12.15
C ASN A 18 1.35 -7.53 -11.14
N THR A 19 2.48 -8.21 -11.12
CA THR A 19 3.55 -7.96 -10.15
C THR A 19 4.85 -7.71 -10.88
N LEU A 20 5.53 -6.62 -10.54
CA LEU A 20 6.84 -6.29 -11.03
C LEU A 20 7.89 -6.83 -10.06
N VAL A 21 8.86 -7.58 -10.58
CA VAL A 21 10.07 -7.98 -9.85
C VAL A 21 11.24 -7.18 -10.37
N THR A 22 11.95 -6.49 -9.48
CA THR A 22 13.12 -5.67 -9.81
C THR A 22 14.35 -6.22 -9.11
N ARG A 23 15.46 -6.38 -9.87
CA ARG A 23 16.74 -6.82 -9.37
C ARG A 23 17.86 -5.86 -9.74
N ILE A 24 18.72 -5.57 -8.77
CA ILE A 24 19.92 -4.75 -8.95
C ILE A 24 21.13 -5.63 -8.62
N TYR A 25 22.03 -5.75 -9.58
CA TYR A 25 23.27 -6.50 -9.44
C TYR A 25 24.42 -5.53 -9.17
N THR A 26 25.21 -5.79 -8.14
CA THR A 26 26.37 -4.97 -7.78
C THR A 26 27.66 -5.69 -8.07
N ASP A 27 28.75 -4.94 -8.22
CA ASP A 27 30.14 -5.47 -8.35
C ASP A 27 30.63 -6.17 -7.07
N ALA A 28 30.00 -5.89 -5.92
CA ALA A 28 30.26 -6.60 -4.66
C ALA A 28 29.57 -7.98 -4.58
N GLY A 29 28.88 -8.42 -5.64
CA GLY A 29 28.14 -9.68 -5.67
C GLY A 29 26.83 -9.65 -4.86
N ILE A 30 26.38 -8.48 -4.44
CA ILE A 30 25.08 -8.30 -3.76
C ILE A 30 24.00 -8.12 -4.81
N ILE A 31 22.90 -8.83 -4.62
CA ILE A 31 21.68 -8.67 -5.43
C ILE A 31 20.61 -8.03 -4.54
N GLY A 32 20.23 -6.79 -4.88
CA GLY A 32 19.05 -6.13 -4.31
C GLY A 32 17.81 -6.58 -5.06
N GLU A 33 16.79 -7.00 -4.32
CA GLU A 33 15.58 -7.55 -4.91
C GLU A 33 14.34 -6.96 -4.24
N ALA A 34 13.38 -6.56 -5.05
CA ALA A 34 12.07 -6.11 -4.57
C ALA A 34 10.98 -6.55 -5.54
N PHE A 35 9.76 -6.68 -5.02
CA PHE A 35 8.58 -6.86 -5.84
C PHE A 35 7.46 -5.96 -5.32
N GLY A 36 6.54 -5.66 -6.18
CA GLY A 36 5.35 -4.88 -5.87
C GLY A 36 4.50 -4.75 -7.13
N GLY A 37 3.37 -4.17 -6.99
CA GLY A 37 2.47 -3.94 -8.10
C GLY A 37 1.05 -4.34 -7.76
N ASP A 38 0.18 -3.61 -8.36
CA ASP A 38 -1.26 -3.72 -8.21
C ASP A 38 -1.90 -4.33 -9.48
N GLU A 39 -3.18 -4.19 -9.60
CA GLU A 39 -3.99 -4.63 -10.74
C GLU A 39 -3.77 -3.76 -11.99
N ASP A 40 -3.00 -2.68 -11.89
CA ASP A 40 -2.69 -1.80 -13.01
C ASP A 40 -2.00 -2.56 -14.15
N GLN A 41 -2.29 -2.17 -15.38
CA GLN A 41 -1.75 -2.76 -16.60
C GLN A 41 -0.57 -1.97 -17.17
N THR A 42 0.00 -1.04 -16.41
CA THR A 42 1.11 -0.18 -16.83
C THR A 42 2.49 -0.79 -16.60
N GLN A 43 2.59 -2.01 -16.06
CA GLN A 43 3.86 -2.63 -15.70
C GLN A 43 4.86 -2.72 -16.86
N MET A 44 4.40 -3.00 -18.08
CA MET A 44 5.30 -3.07 -19.24
C MET A 44 5.89 -1.71 -19.61
N GLU A 45 5.15 -0.61 -19.39
CA GLU A 45 5.65 0.76 -19.57
C GLU A 45 6.68 1.11 -18.49
N ILE A 46 6.44 0.68 -17.25
CA ILE A 46 7.39 0.81 -16.14
C ILE A 46 8.68 0.03 -16.43
N VAL A 47 8.56 -1.23 -16.89
CA VAL A 47 9.71 -2.05 -17.29
C VAL A 47 10.53 -1.37 -18.40
N SER A 48 9.84 -0.83 -19.42
CA SER A 48 10.51 -0.13 -20.53
C SER A 48 11.24 1.12 -20.04
N LEU A 49 10.63 1.89 -19.13
CA LEU A 49 11.26 3.07 -18.55
C LEU A 49 12.51 2.71 -17.75
N ILE A 50 12.44 1.66 -16.94
CA ILE A 50 13.59 1.18 -16.14
C ILE A 50 14.71 0.74 -17.08
N ARG A 51 14.43 -0.14 -18.03
CA ARG A 51 15.44 -0.72 -18.94
C ARG A 51 16.05 0.31 -19.87
N ASP A 52 15.21 1.15 -20.50
CA ASP A 52 15.66 2.01 -21.60
C ASP A 52 16.22 3.36 -21.11
N HIS A 53 15.84 3.78 -19.87
CA HIS A 53 16.22 5.10 -19.34
C HIS A 53 16.96 5.03 -17.99
N PHE A 54 16.50 4.24 -17.02
CA PHE A 54 17.13 4.22 -15.71
C PHE A 54 18.41 3.35 -15.68
N GLU A 55 18.40 2.20 -16.32
CA GLU A 55 19.58 1.33 -16.37
C GLU A 55 20.83 2.06 -16.89
N PRO A 56 20.80 2.76 -18.04
CA PRO A 56 21.96 3.53 -18.52
C PRO A 56 22.41 4.66 -17.57
N LEU A 57 21.48 5.20 -16.76
CA LEU A 57 21.79 6.26 -15.78
C LEU A 57 22.46 5.72 -14.51
N LEU A 58 22.14 4.50 -14.12
CA LEU A 58 22.47 3.94 -12.81
C LEU A 58 23.66 2.99 -12.85
N VAL A 59 23.90 2.32 -13.97
CA VAL A 59 25.04 1.41 -14.12
C VAL A 59 26.36 2.18 -13.93
N GLY A 60 27.19 1.67 -13.01
CA GLY A 60 28.46 2.29 -12.61
C GLY A 60 28.35 3.30 -11.47
N GLU A 61 27.17 3.57 -10.96
CA GLU A 61 26.96 4.41 -9.78
C GLU A 61 27.11 3.62 -8.48
N ASP A 62 27.44 4.32 -7.40
CA ASP A 62 27.46 3.72 -6.07
C ASP A 62 26.04 3.54 -5.51
N ALA A 63 25.60 2.29 -5.40
CA ALA A 63 24.25 1.91 -4.93
C ALA A 63 23.93 2.40 -3.50
N ARG A 64 24.95 2.81 -2.71
CA ARG A 64 24.76 3.35 -1.36
C ARG A 64 24.23 4.77 -1.35
N ASN A 65 24.30 5.48 -2.47
CA ASN A 65 23.89 6.88 -2.61
C ASN A 65 22.39 6.98 -3.01
N VAL A 66 21.51 6.31 -2.27
CA VAL A 66 20.09 6.17 -2.64
C VAL A 66 19.38 7.49 -2.92
N GLU A 67 19.64 8.55 -2.13
CA GLU A 67 19.04 9.89 -2.38
C GLU A 67 19.49 10.47 -3.72
N ARG A 68 20.77 10.38 -4.02
CA ARG A 68 21.33 10.88 -5.28
C ARG A 68 20.80 10.10 -6.47
N LEU A 69 20.67 8.78 -6.35
CA LEU A 69 20.13 7.94 -7.41
C LEU A 69 18.66 8.21 -7.63
N TRP A 70 17.89 8.43 -6.56
CA TRP A 70 16.51 8.84 -6.62
C TRP A 70 16.35 10.15 -7.40
N ASP A 71 17.09 11.19 -7.04
CA ASP A 71 17.08 12.48 -7.74
C ASP A 71 17.48 12.32 -9.21
N LYS A 72 18.48 11.50 -9.48
CA LYS A 72 18.94 11.25 -10.85
C LYS A 72 17.85 10.63 -11.72
N MET A 73 17.08 9.67 -11.20
CA MET A 73 15.92 9.10 -11.88
C MET A 73 14.79 10.11 -12.02
N PHE A 74 14.49 10.87 -10.99
CA PHE A 74 13.39 11.83 -10.98
C PHE A 74 13.60 12.96 -11.98
N PHE A 75 14.82 13.49 -12.10
CA PHE A 75 15.16 14.57 -13.04
C PHE A 75 15.62 14.08 -14.40
N SER A 76 15.72 12.78 -14.65
CA SER A 76 16.16 12.23 -15.94
C SER A 76 15.29 12.67 -17.11
N ASN A 77 14.01 12.92 -16.88
CA ASN A 77 13.09 13.39 -17.90
C ASN A 77 13.36 14.84 -18.36
N VAL A 78 14.09 15.63 -17.58
CA VAL A 78 14.47 17.00 -17.95
C VAL A 78 15.59 16.99 -19.00
N ASP A 79 16.51 16.03 -18.90
CA ASP A 79 17.72 15.95 -19.73
C ASP A 79 17.54 15.11 -21.01
N LEU A 80 16.47 14.32 -21.10
CA LEU A 80 16.23 13.40 -22.22
C LEU A 80 15.66 14.07 -23.50
N GLY A 81 15.39 15.37 -23.45
CA GLY A 81 14.86 16.12 -24.61
C GLY A 81 13.56 15.51 -25.13
N ASN A 82 13.44 15.34 -26.45
CA ASN A 82 12.24 14.80 -27.10
C ASN A 82 11.95 13.31 -26.80
N ARG A 83 12.80 12.63 -26.05
CA ARG A 83 12.65 11.21 -25.68
C ARG A 83 12.13 11.03 -24.27
N ALA A 84 12.02 12.10 -23.49
CA ALA A 84 11.51 12.05 -22.14
C ALA A 84 10.00 11.79 -22.10
N LEU A 85 9.55 11.16 -21.02
CA LEU A 85 8.13 11.14 -20.71
C LEU A 85 7.61 12.56 -20.56
N HIS A 86 6.49 12.87 -21.22
CA HIS A 86 5.89 14.20 -21.12
C HIS A 86 5.19 14.32 -19.76
N VAL A 87 5.88 14.88 -18.77
CA VAL A 87 5.40 14.96 -17.37
C VAL A 87 4.17 15.84 -17.15
N LEU A 88 3.68 16.54 -18.17
CA LEU A 88 2.36 17.17 -18.12
C LEU A 88 1.23 16.15 -18.22
N ASP A 89 1.47 14.97 -18.78
CA ASP A 89 0.55 13.85 -18.75
C ASP A 89 0.57 13.19 -17.36
N LEU A 90 -0.59 13.14 -16.71
CA LEU A 90 -0.73 12.57 -15.35
C LEU A 90 -0.35 11.08 -15.31
N ARG A 91 -0.67 10.32 -16.37
CA ARG A 91 -0.30 8.91 -16.50
C ARG A 91 1.21 8.73 -16.48
N ASN A 92 1.93 9.55 -17.23
CA ASN A 92 3.40 9.50 -17.28
C ASN A 92 4.04 9.83 -15.93
N ARG A 93 3.44 10.72 -15.13
CA ARG A 93 3.91 10.98 -13.76
C ARG A 93 3.79 9.75 -12.87
N SER A 94 2.65 9.06 -12.95
CA SER A 94 2.43 7.82 -12.19
C SER A 94 3.43 6.73 -12.61
N ILE A 95 3.63 6.51 -13.92
CA ILE A 95 4.60 5.54 -14.44
C ILE A 95 6.02 5.88 -13.97
N LEU A 96 6.43 7.15 -14.02
CA LEU A 96 7.74 7.60 -13.54
C LEU A 96 7.94 7.26 -12.06
N MET A 97 6.96 7.61 -11.22
CA MET A 97 7.09 7.40 -9.77
C MET A 97 7.06 5.92 -9.39
N GLN A 98 6.28 5.09 -10.07
CA GLN A 98 6.28 3.64 -9.89
C GLN A 98 7.60 3.01 -10.36
N ALA A 99 8.17 3.47 -11.48
CA ALA A 99 9.48 3.00 -11.94
C ALA A 99 10.61 3.37 -10.95
N ILE A 100 10.57 4.58 -10.40
CA ILE A 100 11.50 5.01 -9.34
C ILE A 100 11.31 4.12 -8.10
N ALA A 101 10.07 3.88 -7.70
CA ALA A 101 9.75 3.04 -6.53
C ALA A 101 10.33 1.63 -6.66
N ALA A 102 10.14 0.99 -7.81
CA ALA A 102 10.64 -0.35 -8.08
C ALA A 102 12.17 -0.45 -7.95
N VAL A 103 12.89 0.53 -8.48
CA VAL A 103 14.36 0.59 -8.39
C VAL A 103 14.80 0.96 -6.97
N ASP A 104 14.18 1.96 -6.35
CA ASP A 104 14.52 2.44 -5.02
C ASP A 104 14.36 1.35 -3.94
N MET A 105 13.29 0.57 -3.98
CA MET A 105 13.07 -0.54 -3.05
C MET A 105 14.17 -1.61 -3.19
N ALA A 106 14.59 -1.95 -4.42
CA ALA A 106 15.68 -2.89 -4.65
C ALA A 106 17.04 -2.31 -4.21
N LEU A 107 17.26 -1.00 -4.33
CA LEU A 107 18.44 -0.32 -3.77
C LEU A 107 18.49 -0.40 -2.25
N TRP A 108 17.35 -0.17 -1.57
CA TRP A 108 17.28 -0.30 -0.11
C TRP A 108 17.49 -1.75 0.37
N ASP A 109 17.00 -2.73 -0.39
CA ASP A 109 17.28 -4.14 -0.12
C ASP A 109 18.78 -4.44 -0.25
N ALA A 110 19.40 -4.00 -1.35
CA ALA A 110 20.86 -4.12 -1.54
C ALA A 110 21.64 -3.46 -0.40
N LEU A 111 21.20 -2.27 0.05
CA LEU A 111 21.83 -1.53 1.14
C LEU A 111 21.74 -2.30 2.46
N GLY A 112 20.56 -2.86 2.78
CA GLY A 112 20.38 -3.72 3.94
C GLY A 112 21.24 -4.97 3.90
N LYS A 113 21.38 -5.63 2.75
CA LYS A 113 22.27 -6.76 2.51
C LYS A 113 23.75 -6.36 2.64
N TYR A 114 24.13 -5.19 2.13
CA TYR A 114 25.50 -4.68 2.25
C TYR A 114 25.90 -4.44 3.71
N TYR A 115 25.03 -3.80 4.51
CA TYR A 115 25.27 -3.55 5.93
C TYR A 115 24.91 -4.70 6.86
N GLN A 116 24.40 -5.82 6.31
CA GLN A 116 23.99 -7.02 7.06
C GLN A 116 22.91 -6.74 8.11
N VAL A 117 21.96 -5.87 7.79
CA VAL A 117 20.81 -5.55 8.64
C VAL A 117 19.50 -5.48 7.85
N PRO A 118 18.35 -5.77 8.47
CA PRO A 118 17.05 -5.54 7.85
C PRO A 118 16.80 -4.05 7.56
N VAL A 119 16.07 -3.74 6.50
CA VAL A 119 15.80 -2.37 6.06
C VAL A 119 15.19 -1.50 7.17
N TYR A 120 14.26 -2.03 7.98
CA TYR A 120 13.67 -1.23 9.06
C TYR A 120 14.71 -0.72 10.08
N LYS A 121 15.81 -1.44 10.29
CA LYS A 121 16.91 -1.01 11.16
C LYS A 121 17.69 0.16 10.54
N LEU A 122 17.90 0.15 9.22
CA LEU A 122 18.52 1.29 8.51
C LEU A 122 17.66 2.54 8.60
N LEU A 123 16.34 2.37 8.68
CA LEU A 123 15.36 3.46 8.77
C LEU A 123 15.12 3.97 10.20
N GLY A 124 15.75 3.36 11.22
CA GLY A 124 15.66 3.81 12.61
C GLY A 124 15.17 2.75 13.60
N GLY A 125 14.42 1.73 13.16
CA GLY A 125 14.10 0.54 13.94
C GLY A 125 13.36 0.79 15.25
N TYR A 126 12.13 1.32 15.19
CA TYR A 126 11.34 1.64 16.38
C TYR A 126 10.75 0.41 17.07
N ARG A 127 10.27 -0.59 16.28
CA ARG A 127 9.66 -1.83 16.81
C ARG A 127 10.07 -3.03 15.95
N ASP A 128 9.85 -4.24 16.48
CA ASP A 128 10.21 -5.51 15.82
C ASP A 128 8.99 -6.31 15.34
N ARG A 129 7.79 -5.80 15.54
CA ARG A 129 6.52 -6.32 15.04
C ARG A 129 5.52 -5.19 14.84
N VAL A 130 4.60 -5.36 13.90
CA VAL A 130 3.56 -4.36 13.57
C VAL A 130 2.21 -5.05 13.63
N PRO A 131 1.14 -4.41 14.17
CA PRO A 131 -0.20 -4.96 14.08
C PRO A 131 -0.60 -5.18 12.64
N VAL A 132 -1.30 -6.29 12.34
CA VAL A 132 -1.68 -6.66 10.97
C VAL A 132 -3.19 -6.78 10.85
N ILE A 133 -3.75 -6.17 9.81
CA ILE A 133 -5.17 -6.28 9.46
C ILE A 133 -5.35 -6.94 8.09
N ALA A 134 -6.43 -7.70 7.96
CA ALA A 134 -6.85 -8.26 6.68
C ALA A 134 -7.48 -7.19 5.79
N ILE A 135 -7.31 -7.28 4.47
CA ILE A 135 -8.18 -6.58 3.52
C ILE A 135 -9.25 -7.56 3.08
N GLY A 136 -10.52 -7.19 3.29
CA GLY A 136 -11.64 -8.08 3.02
C GLY A 136 -12.99 -7.38 2.97
N GLY A 137 -14.06 -8.16 3.08
CA GLY A 137 -15.41 -7.65 2.98
C GLY A 137 -15.81 -7.22 1.57
N TYR A 138 -15.15 -7.76 0.54
CA TYR A 138 -15.45 -7.49 -0.86
C TYR A 138 -16.89 -7.88 -1.21
N TYR A 139 -17.44 -7.17 -2.19
CA TYR A 139 -18.72 -7.49 -2.80
C TYR A 139 -18.50 -8.53 -3.91
N GLU A 140 -18.87 -9.75 -3.62
CA GLU A 140 -18.76 -10.88 -4.53
C GLU A 140 -20.14 -11.40 -4.90
N ALA A 141 -20.31 -11.88 -6.13
CA ALA A 141 -21.59 -12.39 -6.56
C ALA A 141 -22.02 -13.62 -5.72
N GLY A 142 -23.19 -13.56 -5.14
CA GLY A 142 -23.73 -14.63 -4.28
C GLY A 142 -23.22 -14.66 -2.84
N LYS A 143 -22.33 -13.76 -2.45
CA LYS A 143 -21.82 -13.63 -1.08
C LYS A 143 -22.84 -12.88 -0.21
N GLY A 144 -23.61 -13.66 0.56
CA GLY A 144 -24.53 -13.14 1.57
C GLY A 144 -23.85 -12.79 2.89
N GLN A 145 -24.65 -12.35 3.87
CA GLN A 145 -24.16 -11.96 5.19
C GLN A 145 -23.48 -13.10 5.94
N ASP A 146 -23.98 -14.33 5.82
CA ASP A 146 -23.39 -15.48 6.51
C ASP A 146 -21.97 -15.77 6.01
N ALA A 147 -21.75 -15.77 4.69
CA ALA A 147 -20.42 -15.94 4.11
C ALA A 147 -19.47 -14.79 4.46
N LEU A 148 -20.00 -13.57 4.61
CA LEU A 148 -19.23 -12.43 5.09
C LEU A 148 -18.83 -12.59 6.55
N ASN A 149 -19.72 -13.08 7.40
CA ASN A 149 -19.43 -13.37 8.81
C ASN A 149 -18.39 -14.49 8.95
N GLU A 150 -18.49 -15.55 8.15
CA GLU A 150 -17.49 -16.64 8.09
C GLU A 150 -16.11 -16.11 7.69
N GLU A 151 -16.03 -15.22 6.70
CA GLU A 151 -14.78 -14.56 6.30
C GLU A 151 -14.16 -13.79 7.48
N MET A 152 -14.94 -13.04 8.23
CA MET A 152 -14.45 -12.27 9.39
C MET A 152 -13.97 -13.17 10.52
N LEU A 153 -14.68 -14.27 10.80
CA LEU A 153 -14.25 -15.27 11.77
C LEU A 153 -12.96 -15.97 11.34
N TYR A 154 -12.80 -16.28 10.06
CA TYR A 154 -11.56 -16.81 9.51
C TYR A 154 -10.37 -15.86 9.72
N TYR A 155 -10.56 -14.54 9.59
CA TYR A 155 -9.49 -13.58 9.89
C TYR A 155 -9.09 -13.58 11.38
N LYS A 156 -10.05 -13.80 12.27
CA LYS A 156 -9.74 -14.00 13.71
C LYS A 156 -8.97 -15.30 13.96
N GLU A 157 -9.31 -16.40 13.29
CA GLU A 157 -8.58 -17.67 13.35
C GLU A 157 -7.14 -17.54 12.87
N LEU A 158 -6.91 -16.70 11.85
CA LEU A 158 -5.58 -16.32 11.36
C LEU A 158 -4.84 -15.37 12.32
N GLN A 159 -5.42 -15.05 13.47
CA GLN A 159 -4.86 -14.14 14.45
C GLN A 159 -4.59 -12.71 13.90
N MET A 160 -5.43 -12.23 12.99
CA MET A 160 -5.38 -10.83 12.56
C MET A 160 -5.86 -9.90 13.69
N ALA A 161 -5.28 -8.71 13.78
CA ALA A 161 -5.75 -7.68 14.70
C ALA A 161 -7.10 -7.09 14.28
N GLY A 162 -7.45 -7.18 12.99
CA GLY A 162 -8.67 -6.62 12.44
C GLY A 162 -8.81 -6.78 10.94
N VAL A 163 -9.70 -5.99 10.38
CA VAL A 163 -10.02 -5.96 8.94
C VAL A 163 -10.14 -4.53 8.42
N LYS A 164 -9.64 -4.28 7.21
CA LYS A 164 -10.05 -3.17 6.35
C LYS A 164 -11.20 -3.67 5.48
N PHE A 165 -12.40 -3.20 5.79
CA PHE A 165 -13.68 -3.70 5.27
C PHE A 165 -14.18 -2.80 4.13
N LYS A 166 -14.52 -3.38 2.98
CA LYS A 166 -14.99 -2.63 1.82
C LYS A 166 -16.44 -2.17 2.00
N VAL A 167 -16.67 -0.86 1.75
CA VAL A 167 -17.96 -0.18 1.75
C VAL A 167 -18.12 0.65 0.48
N GLY A 168 -19.28 1.23 0.24
CA GLY A 168 -19.51 2.20 -0.85
C GLY A 168 -20.09 1.65 -2.15
N ARG A 169 -20.40 0.34 -2.24
CA ARG A 169 -21.02 -0.25 -3.44
C ARG A 169 -22.54 -0.37 -3.36
N VAL A 170 -23.07 -0.40 -2.16
CA VAL A 170 -24.51 -0.42 -1.88
C VAL A 170 -24.90 0.89 -1.19
N SER A 171 -26.16 1.05 -0.78
CA SER A 171 -26.58 2.25 -0.05
C SER A 171 -25.84 2.37 1.30
N VAL A 172 -25.71 3.60 1.80
CA VAL A 172 -25.13 3.85 3.12
C VAL A 172 -25.81 3.02 4.22
N ALA A 173 -27.15 2.89 4.16
CA ALA A 173 -27.91 2.11 5.14
C ALA A 173 -27.57 0.61 5.10
N GLU A 174 -27.46 0.04 3.90
CA GLU A 174 -27.05 -1.36 3.72
C GLU A 174 -25.61 -1.61 4.17
N ASP A 175 -24.69 -0.67 3.89
CA ASP A 175 -23.31 -0.79 4.36
C ASP A 175 -23.21 -0.69 5.89
N ILE A 176 -23.99 0.19 6.52
CA ILE A 176 -24.07 0.26 7.99
C ILE A 176 -24.59 -1.06 8.56
N GLU A 177 -25.63 -1.65 7.96
CA GLU A 177 -26.14 -2.96 8.41
C GLU A 177 -25.06 -4.06 8.27
N ARG A 178 -24.35 -4.11 7.14
CA ARG A 178 -23.24 -5.05 6.92
C ARG A 178 -22.14 -4.93 8.00
N VAL A 179 -21.71 -3.70 8.27
CA VAL A 179 -20.68 -3.43 9.28
C VAL A 179 -21.17 -3.75 10.69
N ALA A 180 -22.42 -3.41 11.04
CA ALA A 180 -23.00 -3.71 12.34
C ALA A 180 -23.05 -5.22 12.61
N ARG A 181 -23.50 -6.01 11.64
CA ARG A 181 -23.51 -7.48 11.77
C ARG A 181 -22.10 -8.07 11.89
N VAL A 182 -21.12 -7.53 11.16
CA VAL A 182 -19.73 -7.92 11.33
C VAL A 182 -19.25 -7.61 12.75
N ARG A 183 -19.53 -6.41 13.28
CA ARG A 183 -19.18 -6.02 14.64
C ARG A 183 -19.77 -6.98 15.70
N GLU A 184 -21.02 -7.37 15.54
CA GLU A 184 -21.67 -8.35 16.43
C GLU A 184 -20.92 -9.70 16.45
N VAL A 185 -20.42 -10.16 15.30
CA VAL A 185 -19.72 -11.44 15.15
C VAL A 185 -18.29 -11.39 15.66
N VAL A 186 -17.54 -10.32 15.36
CA VAL A 186 -16.13 -10.25 15.72
C VAL A 186 -15.88 -9.70 17.13
N GLY A 187 -16.86 -9.01 17.74
CA GLY A 187 -16.72 -8.38 19.06
C GLY A 187 -15.95 -7.05 19.02
N ASP A 188 -15.86 -6.37 20.16
CA ASP A 188 -15.35 -4.99 20.26
C ASP A 188 -13.83 -4.87 20.11
N ASP A 189 -13.09 -5.89 20.47
CA ASP A 189 -11.61 -5.88 20.44
C ASP A 189 -11.02 -6.05 19.03
N PHE A 190 -11.83 -6.50 18.06
CA PHE A 190 -11.38 -6.67 16.69
C PHE A 190 -11.46 -5.34 15.94
N VAL A 191 -10.35 -4.87 15.38
CA VAL A 191 -10.30 -3.61 14.62
C VAL A 191 -11.13 -3.74 13.35
N ILE A 192 -12.05 -2.80 13.14
CA ILE A 192 -12.74 -2.62 11.86
C ILE A 192 -12.37 -1.24 11.34
N ALA A 193 -11.70 -1.18 10.21
CA ALA A 193 -11.52 0.00 9.40
C ALA A 193 -12.41 -0.13 8.15
N CYS A 194 -12.98 0.95 7.68
CA CYS A 194 -13.83 0.94 6.49
C CYS A 194 -13.14 1.67 5.33
N ASP A 195 -13.24 1.12 4.12
CA ASP A 195 -12.68 1.70 2.90
C ASP A 195 -13.77 1.83 1.83
N ALA A 196 -14.10 3.06 1.49
CA ALA A 196 -15.13 3.40 0.51
C ALA A 196 -14.58 3.48 -0.92
N ASN A 197 -13.29 3.48 -1.11
CA ASN A 197 -12.65 3.56 -2.44
C ASN A 197 -13.26 4.68 -3.31
N GLN A 198 -13.41 5.88 -2.74
CA GLN A 198 -13.89 7.09 -3.43
C GLN A 198 -15.34 7.00 -3.96
N ALA A 199 -16.20 6.21 -3.29
CA ALA A 199 -17.55 5.96 -3.79
C ALA A 199 -18.53 7.11 -3.55
N TRP A 200 -18.35 7.89 -2.50
CA TRP A 200 -19.40 8.78 -1.97
C TRP A 200 -19.18 10.25 -2.30
N THR A 201 -20.29 10.98 -2.22
CA THR A 201 -20.25 12.43 -2.02
C THR A 201 -19.87 12.75 -0.57
N PRO A 202 -19.42 13.97 -0.25
CA PRO A 202 -19.13 14.34 1.15
C PRO A 202 -20.35 14.13 2.08
N GLN A 203 -21.55 14.37 1.60
CA GLN A 203 -22.80 14.21 2.39
C GLN A 203 -23.08 12.73 2.72
N GLU A 204 -22.91 11.83 1.76
CA GLU A 204 -23.04 10.37 1.98
C GLU A 204 -21.96 9.86 2.94
N ALA A 205 -20.72 10.31 2.78
CA ALA A 205 -19.63 9.97 3.69
C ALA A 205 -19.90 10.44 5.12
N ILE A 206 -20.37 11.67 5.31
CA ILE A 206 -20.75 12.20 6.63
C ILE A 206 -21.92 11.40 7.22
N ALA A 207 -22.91 11.04 6.40
CA ALA A 207 -24.05 10.23 6.85
C ALA A 207 -23.59 8.85 7.33
N PHE A 208 -22.68 8.20 6.57
CA PHE A 208 -22.07 6.94 6.98
C PHE A 208 -21.30 7.08 8.30
N CYS A 209 -20.41 8.06 8.41
CA CYS A 209 -19.58 8.24 9.60
C CYS A 209 -20.41 8.47 10.86
N ARG A 210 -21.48 9.26 10.78
CA ARG A 210 -22.39 9.49 11.91
C ARG A 210 -23.17 8.23 12.29
N ALA A 211 -23.67 7.48 11.33
CA ALA A 211 -24.39 6.24 11.57
C ALA A 211 -23.47 5.13 12.11
N ALA A 212 -22.20 5.12 11.72
CA ALA A 212 -21.19 4.15 12.13
C ALA A 212 -20.52 4.48 13.48
N GLU A 213 -20.77 5.65 14.08
CA GLU A 213 -20.18 6.06 15.37
C GLU A 213 -20.29 4.99 16.48
N PRO A 214 -21.47 4.35 16.71
CA PRO A 214 -21.59 3.33 17.74
C PRO A 214 -20.91 1.99 17.41
N LEU A 215 -20.39 1.83 16.18
CA LEU A 215 -19.78 0.59 15.72
C LEU A 215 -18.25 0.52 15.97
N ASN A 216 -17.69 1.52 16.66
CA ASN A 216 -16.25 1.59 16.99
C ASN A 216 -15.35 1.36 15.77
N ILE A 217 -15.57 2.14 14.71
CA ILE A 217 -14.78 2.06 13.47
C ILE A 217 -13.46 2.83 13.66
N ARG A 218 -12.33 2.18 13.35
CA ARG A 218 -10.99 2.76 13.53
C ARG A 218 -10.75 3.95 12.59
N TRP A 219 -11.19 3.85 11.33
CA TRP A 219 -11.15 4.94 10.34
C TRP A 219 -12.10 4.69 9.18
N ILE A 220 -12.38 5.76 8.44
CA ILE A 220 -12.96 5.72 7.10
C ILE A 220 -11.91 6.15 6.07
N GLU A 221 -11.63 5.29 5.09
CA GLU A 221 -10.61 5.45 4.08
C GLU A 221 -11.23 5.86 2.75
N GLU A 222 -10.57 6.83 2.07
CA GLU A 222 -10.95 7.34 0.74
C GLU A 222 -12.48 7.53 0.61
N PRO A 223 -13.14 8.29 1.51
CA PRO A 223 -14.60 8.36 1.50
C PRO A 223 -15.16 9.10 0.30
N VAL A 224 -14.43 10.10 -0.24
CA VAL A 224 -14.93 10.99 -1.28
C VAL A 224 -14.20 10.81 -2.60
N ARG A 225 -14.84 11.27 -3.68
CA ARG A 225 -14.35 11.12 -5.05
C ARG A 225 -13.09 11.96 -5.29
N TRP A 226 -12.17 11.44 -6.10
CA TRP A 226 -10.85 12.00 -6.37
C TRP A 226 -10.88 13.45 -6.89
N TYR A 227 -11.90 13.84 -7.65
CA TYR A 227 -12.00 15.17 -8.25
C TYR A 227 -12.42 16.27 -7.24
N ASP A 228 -12.86 15.87 -6.04
CA ASP A 228 -13.22 16.77 -4.94
C ASP A 228 -12.47 16.39 -3.66
N GLN A 229 -11.29 15.83 -3.82
CA GLN A 229 -10.57 15.15 -2.75
C GLN A 229 -10.27 16.10 -1.58
N LEU A 230 -9.61 17.24 -1.82
CA LEU A 230 -9.16 18.10 -0.73
C LEU A 230 -10.31 18.73 0.04
N GLU A 231 -11.23 19.37 -0.66
CA GLU A 231 -12.36 20.05 -0.03
C GLU A 231 -13.37 19.03 0.55
N GLY A 232 -13.62 17.95 -0.20
CA GLY A 232 -14.53 16.90 0.25
C GLY A 232 -14.01 16.17 1.49
N LEU A 233 -12.72 15.84 1.55
CA LEU A 233 -12.11 15.24 2.75
C LEU A 233 -12.18 16.19 3.95
N ARG A 234 -11.90 17.48 3.76
CA ARG A 234 -12.04 18.49 4.80
C ARG A 234 -13.48 18.57 5.35
N MET A 235 -14.48 18.59 4.47
CA MET A 235 -15.90 18.58 4.88
C MET A 235 -16.25 17.34 5.71
N VAL A 236 -15.79 16.16 5.29
CA VAL A 236 -15.99 14.92 6.04
C VAL A 236 -15.26 14.98 7.37
N ARG A 237 -13.98 15.38 7.38
CA ARG A 237 -13.17 15.46 8.58
C ARG A 237 -13.74 16.37 9.67
N GLU A 238 -14.31 17.52 9.28
CA GLU A 238 -14.91 18.48 10.20
C GLU A 238 -16.19 17.95 10.88
N GLN A 239 -16.87 16.99 10.27
CA GLN A 239 -18.17 16.50 10.73
C GLN A 239 -18.19 15.02 11.11
N SER A 240 -17.10 14.30 10.88
CA SER A 240 -16.97 12.87 11.16
C SER A 240 -16.49 12.64 12.60
N PRO A 241 -17.16 11.78 13.39
CA PRO A 241 -16.61 11.27 14.65
C PRO A 241 -15.51 10.22 14.42
N ILE A 242 -15.36 9.71 13.19
CA ILE A 242 -14.43 8.67 12.82
C ILE A 242 -13.21 9.31 12.12
N PRO A 243 -11.96 8.91 12.43
CA PRO A 243 -10.77 9.37 11.72
C PRO A 243 -10.85 9.14 10.21
N VAL A 244 -10.38 10.11 9.43
CA VAL A 244 -10.37 10.07 7.97
C VAL A 244 -8.97 9.71 7.46
N VAL A 245 -8.91 8.76 6.55
CA VAL A 245 -7.67 8.28 5.89
C VAL A 245 -7.73 8.57 4.40
N ALA A 246 -6.62 9.04 3.85
CA ALA A 246 -6.39 9.10 2.40
C ALA A 246 -4.89 9.06 2.10
N GLY A 247 -4.55 8.88 0.82
CA GLY A 247 -3.17 8.96 0.36
C GLY A 247 -2.70 7.78 -0.50
N GLN A 248 -3.48 6.70 -0.60
CA GLN A 248 -3.09 5.54 -1.41
C GLN A 248 -2.88 5.85 -2.90
N GLY A 249 -3.56 6.85 -3.43
CA GLY A 249 -3.42 7.31 -4.80
C GLY A 249 -2.36 8.42 -5.00
N GLU A 250 -1.73 8.89 -3.93
CA GLU A 250 -0.74 9.96 -4.02
C GLU A 250 0.62 9.43 -4.48
N ILE A 251 1.21 10.16 -5.41
CA ILE A 251 2.48 9.76 -6.04
C ILE A 251 3.69 10.53 -5.50
N SER A 252 3.50 11.49 -4.58
CA SER A 252 4.60 12.31 -4.06
C SER A 252 4.28 12.93 -2.70
N ARG A 253 5.36 13.35 -1.99
CA ARG A 253 5.24 14.11 -0.74
C ARG A 253 4.44 15.42 -0.87
N PHE A 254 4.35 15.99 -2.08
CA PHE A 254 3.63 17.26 -2.28
C PHE A 254 2.12 17.06 -2.27
N GLY A 255 1.61 16.00 -2.90
CA GLY A 255 0.20 15.62 -2.79
C GLY A 255 -0.15 15.23 -1.34
N CYS A 256 0.69 14.45 -0.67
CA CYS A 256 0.52 14.13 0.74
C CYS A 256 0.50 15.36 1.64
N ARG A 257 1.36 16.37 1.36
CA ARG A 257 1.32 17.67 2.05
C ARG A 257 -0.04 18.33 1.90
N ASP A 258 -0.58 18.33 0.69
CA ASP A 258 -1.86 18.98 0.41
C ASP A 258 -3.02 18.24 1.09
N LEU A 259 -2.97 16.91 1.17
CA LEU A 259 -3.92 16.12 1.97
C LEU A 259 -3.86 16.47 3.46
N VAL A 260 -2.67 16.67 4.01
CA VAL A 260 -2.50 17.03 5.43
C VAL A 260 -2.98 18.45 5.71
N ILE A 261 -2.57 19.42 4.88
CA ILE A 261 -2.83 20.85 5.14
C ILE A 261 -4.27 21.23 4.75
N HIS A 262 -4.73 20.78 3.60
CA HIS A 262 -6.01 21.20 3.00
C HIS A 262 -7.11 20.16 3.20
N GLY A 263 -6.80 18.88 3.03
CA GLY A 263 -7.73 17.78 3.27
C GLY A 263 -7.92 17.47 4.76
N GLN A 264 -6.97 17.89 5.62
CA GLN A 264 -6.97 17.71 7.07
C GLN A 264 -7.14 16.25 7.51
N VAL A 265 -6.57 15.31 6.75
CA VAL A 265 -6.65 13.88 7.08
C VAL A 265 -6.00 13.57 8.43
N ASN A 266 -6.52 12.57 9.12
CA ASN A 266 -5.95 12.09 10.39
C ASN A 266 -4.82 11.09 10.18
N ILE A 267 -4.88 10.35 9.08
CA ILE A 267 -3.97 9.26 8.75
C ILE A 267 -3.64 9.35 7.27
N LEU A 268 -2.35 9.16 6.93
CA LEU A 268 -1.90 8.95 5.55
C LEU A 268 -1.62 7.46 5.33
N ASN A 269 -2.17 6.88 4.25
CA ASN A 269 -1.94 5.48 3.86
C ASN A 269 -1.18 5.35 2.54
N VAL A 270 -0.14 6.14 2.38
CA VAL A 270 0.66 6.24 1.15
C VAL A 270 1.33 4.91 0.82
N ASP A 271 1.19 4.48 -0.42
CA ASP A 271 1.84 3.29 -0.94
C ASP A 271 3.24 3.62 -1.49
N ALA A 272 4.27 3.03 -0.90
CA ALA A 272 5.65 3.24 -1.33
C ALA A 272 5.91 2.74 -2.75
N THR A 273 5.18 1.72 -3.23
CA THR A 273 5.33 1.20 -4.60
C THR A 273 4.80 2.15 -5.67
N ILE A 274 3.91 3.06 -5.27
CA ILE A 274 3.32 4.07 -6.15
C ILE A 274 4.01 5.43 -5.98
N ALA A 275 4.41 5.76 -4.76
CA ALA A 275 4.89 7.09 -4.39
C ALA A 275 6.44 7.22 -4.38
N GLY A 276 7.14 6.58 -5.32
CA GLY A 276 8.59 6.79 -5.50
C GLY A 276 9.48 6.06 -4.51
N GLY A 277 8.99 5.00 -3.84
CA GLY A 277 9.79 4.09 -3.04
C GLY A 277 9.98 4.52 -1.58
N ILE A 278 10.87 3.81 -0.91
CA ILE A 278 11.22 3.99 0.50
C ILE A 278 11.81 5.40 0.75
N THR A 279 12.63 5.88 -0.18
CA THR A 279 13.30 7.19 -0.09
C THR A 279 12.29 8.34 -0.04
N GLU A 280 11.22 8.29 -0.82
CA GLU A 280 10.17 9.31 -0.79
C GLU A 280 9.24 9.10 0.41
N TRP A 281 8.85 7.86 0.67
CA TRP A 281 7.92 7.51 1.77
C TRP A 281 8.44 7.99 3.13
N ARG A 282 9.73 7.83 3.43
CA ARG A 282 10.30 8.30 4.70
C ARG A 282 10.24 9.84 4.87
N LYS A 283 10.29 10.60 3.75
CA LYS A 283 10.09 12.07 3.76
C LYS A 283 8.64 12.41 4.07
N ILE A 284 7.70 11.62 3.53
CA ILE A 284 6.27 11.72 3.82
C ILE A 284 5.99 11.39 5.29
N ALA A 285 6.60 10.34 5.83
CA ALA A 285 6.46 10.00 7.24
C ALA A 285 7.01 11.11 8.17
N GLY A 286 8.10 11.75 7.79
CA GLY A 286 8.62 12.94 8.50
C GLY A 286 7.66 14.13 8.47
N LEU A 287 7.02 14.37 7.32
CA LEU A 287 5.97 15.38 7.19
C LEU A 287 4.77 15.05 8.08
N ALA A 288 4.27 13.82 8.04
CA ALA A 288 3.13 13.36 8.84
C ALA A 288 3.41 13.53 10.35
N ALA A 289 4.60 13.15 10.82
CA ALA A 289 5.02 13.33 12.21
C ALA A 289 4.99 14.80 12.65
N HIS A 290 5.40 15.73 11.77
CA HIS A 290 5.39 17.16 12.04
C HIS A 290 3.98 17.72 12.31
N PHE A 291 2.96 17.14 11.64
CA PHE A 291 1.57 17.54 11.78
C PHE A 291 0.74 16.63 12.72
N HIS A 292 1.38 15.70 13.44
CA HIS A 292 0.72 14.72 14.31
C HIS A 292 -0.28 13.81 13.53
N VAL A 293 0.01 13.55 12.26
CA VAL A 293 -0.74 12.63 11.41
C VAL A 293 -0.15 11.23 11.55
N GLU A 294 -0.99 10.23 11.75
CA GLU A 294 -0.56 8.84 11.80
C GLU A 294 -0.27 8.30 10.39
N MET A 295 0.57 7.26 10.31
CA MET A 295 0.91 6.60 9.05
C MET A 295 0.35 5.19 9.01
N ALA A 296 -0.44 4.90 7.99
CA ALA A 296 -0.71 3.56 7.51
C ALA A 296 0.08 3.34 6.20
N HIS A 297 -0.15 2.22 5.54
CA HIS A 297 0.38 1.94 4.21
C HIS A 297 -0.66 1.12 3.46
N HIS A 298 -0.89 1.47 2.22
CA HIS A 298 -1.77 0.70 1.34
C HIS A 298 -1.07 -0.59 0.92
N GLU A 299 -1.63 -1.74 1.26
CA GLU A 299 -1.16 -3.08 0.83
C GLU A 299 0.36 -3.34 1.03
N GLU A 300 0.96 -4.15 0.16
CA GLU A 300 2.40 -4.40 -0.05
C GLU A 300 3.19 -4.71 1.25
N ALA A 301 2.75 -5.75 1.98
CA ALA A 301 3.28 -6.11 3.30
C ALA A 301 4.80 -6.32 3.32
N GLN A 302 5.42 -6.75 2.21
CA GLN A 302 6.86 -6.98 2.10
C GLN A 302 7.69 -5.71 2.27
N VAL A 303 7.13 -4.55 2.00
CA VAL A 303 7.79 -3.26 2.21
C VAL A 303 7.16 -2.48 3.36
N SER A 304 5.82 -2.48 3.46
CA SER A 304 5.09 -1.70 4.46
C SER A 304 5.43 -2.12 5.89
N LEU A 305 5.69 -3.41 6.13
CA LEU A 305 6.13 -3.92 7.42
C LEU A 305 7.39 -3.22 7.91
N HIS A 306 8.41 -3.04 7.05
CA HIS A 306 9.64 -2.34 7.38
C HIS A 306 9.41 -0.85 7.64
N LEU A 307 8.60 -0.20 6.82
CA LEU A 307 8.35 1.23 6.90
C LEU A 307 7.61 1.60 8.18
N LEU A 308 6.52 0.88 8.48
CA LEU A 308 5.70 1.11 9.68
C LEU A 308 6.43 0.72 10.96
N ALA A 309 7.32 -0.27 10.91
CA ALA A 309 8.16 -0.64 12.06
C ALA A 309 9.27 0.37 12.37
N ALA A 310 9.66 1.18 11.40
CA ALA A 310 10.74 2.14 11.57
C ALA A 310 10.32 3.41 12.31
N ILE A 311 9.03 3.72 12.40
CA ILE A 311 8.48 4.98 12.90
C ILE A 311 7.53 4.78 14.09
N PRO A 312 7.47 5.74 15.06
CA PRO A 312 6.59 5.61 16.23
C PRO A 312 5.10 5.74 15.92
N HIS A 313 4.74 6.49 14.87
CA HIS A 313 3.36 6.79 14.46
C HIS A 313 2.85 5.90 13.32
N GLY A 314 3.52 4.76 13.04
CA GLY A 314 3.05 3.72 12.13
C GLY A 314 1.95 2.86 12.76
N LEU A 315 0.91 2.52 11.99
CA LEU A 315 -0.27 1.81 12.45
C LEU A 315 -0.24 0.31 12.11
N TYR A 316 -0.91 -0.07 11.04
CA TYR A 316 -1.17 -1.46 10.68
C TYR A 316 -0.54 -1.81 9.34
N VAL A 317 -0.02 -3.04 9.24
CA VAL A 317 0.27 -3.68 7.96
C VAL A 317 -1.02 -4.27 7.42
N GLU A 318 -1.23 -4.15 6.13
CA GLU A 318 -2.36 -4.72 5.40
C GLU A 318 -1.93 -5.94 4.60
N ILE A 319 -2.73 -7.00 4.62
CA ILE A 319 -2.54 -8.17 3.75
C ILE A 319 -3.87 -8.67 3.21
N PHE A 320 -3.81 -9.43 2.12
CA PHE A 320 -4.93 -10.23 1.62
C PHE A 320 -4.78 -11.67 2.11
N PRO A 321 -5.51 -12.12 3.13
CA PRO A 321 -5.40 -13.50 3.58
C PRO A 321 -6.00 -14.52 2.61
N ASN A 322 -6.78 -14.05 1.63
CA ASN A 322 -7.39 -14.92 0.63
C ASN A 322 -6.41 -15.15 -0.54
N PRO A 323 -5.88 -16.38 -0.75
CA PRO A 323 -4.94 -16.68 -1.84
C PRO A 323 -5.56 -16.56 -3.23
N LYS A 324 -6.89 -16.54 -3.36
CA LYS A 324 -7.55 -16.26 -4.64
C LYS A 324 -7.51 -14.78 -4.99
N ARG A 325 -7.52 -13.88 -3.97
CA ARG A 325 -7.45 -12.43 -4.18
C ARG A 325 -6.01 -11.98 -4.46
N ASP A 326 -5.03 -12.48 -3.73
CA ASP A 326 -3.62 -12.16 -3.97
C ASP A 326 -2.75 -13.42 -4.03
N PRO A 327 -2.82 -14.18 -5.14
CA PRO A 327 -2.04 -15.38 -5.29
C PRO A 327 -0.53 -15.13 -5.32
N MET A 328 -0.09 -13.91 -5.69
CA MET A 328 1.34 -13.62 -5.77
C MET A 328 1.96 -13.46 -4.39
N TRP A 329 1.25 -12.93 -3.41
CA TRP A 329 1.70 -12.91 -2.02
C TRP A 329 1.93 -14.32 -1.46
N PHE A 330 1.14 -15.31 -1.91
CA PHE A 330 1.26 -16.70 -1.43
C PHE A 330 2.31 -17.51 -2.17
N ASP A 331 2.49 -17.28 -3.47
CA ASP A 331 3.31 -18.12 -4.33
C ASP A 331 4.73 -17.56 -4.51
N LEU A 332 4.87 -16.21 -4.58
CA LEU A 332 6.14 -15.56 -4.96
C LEU A 332 7.20 -15.56 -3.85
N PRO A 333 6.91 -15.19 -2.59
CA PRO A 333 7.90 -15.32 -1.51
C PRO A 333 8.12 -16.79 -1.12
N VAL A 334 9.39 -17.19 -0.98
CA VAL A 334 9.75 -18.53 -0.47
C VAL A 334 9.25 -18.71 0.97
N ALA A 335 9.33 -17.66 1.79
CA ALA A 335 8.78 -17.61 3.13
C ALA A 335 8.11 -16.24 3.38
N ARG A 336 7.05 -16.25 4.15
CA ARG A 336 6.32 -15.04 4.56
C ARG A 336 6.57 -14.74 6.03
N PRO A 337 6.50 -13.47 6.46
CA PRO A 337 6.55 -13.10 7.86
C PRO A 337 5.49 -13.85 8.70
N THR A 338 5.83 -14.21 9.92
CA THR A 338 4.92 -14.89 10.85
C THR A 338 3.90 -13.90 11.40
N ILE A 339 2.65 -14.35 11.51
CA ILE A 339 1.57 -13.62 12.21
C ILE A 339 1.28 -14.33 13.52
N ARG A 340 1.29 -13.57 14.62
CA ARG A 340 0.99 -14.06 15.95
C ARG A 340 0.37 -12.97 16.82
N ASP A 341 -0.69 -13.30 17.53
CA ASP A 341 -1.34 -12.40 18.48
C ASP A 341 -1.71 -11.03 17.92
N GLY A 342 -2.16 -10.97 16.67
CA GLY A 342 -2.52 -9.74 15.99
C GLY A 342 -1.34 -8.97 15.36
N PHE A 343 -0.12 -9.49 15.41
CA PHE A 343 1.08 -8.84 14.91
C PHE A 343 1.78 -9.65 13.82
N MET A 344 2.35 -8.97 12.87
CA MET A 344 3.31 -9.51 11.91
C MET A 344 4.72 -9.22 12.40
N GLU A 345 5.54 -10.28 12.51
CA GLU A 345 6.94 -10.18 12.98
C GLU A 345 7.85 -9.72 11.84
N LEU A 346 8.81 -8.84 12.16
CA LEU A 346 9.78 -8.41 11.18
C LEU A 346 10.83 -9.50 10.90
N PRO A 347 11.31 -9.62 9.64
CA PRO A 347 12.40 -10.52 9.33
C PRO A 347 13.69 -10.07 10.04
N THR A 348 14.48 -11.05 10.43
CA THR A 348 15.82 -10.83 11.00
C THR A 348 16.91 -10.86 9.94
N THR A 349 16.58 -11.33 8.74
CA THR A 349 17.49 -11.41 7.58
C THR A 349 17.79 -10.02 7.02
N PRO A 350 19.00 -9.79 6.46
CA PRO A 350 19.35 -8.52 5.84
C PRO A 350 18.44 -8.12 4.66
N GLY A 351 18.33 -6.83 4.41
CA GLY A 351 17.51 -6.30 3.33
C GLY A 351 16.02 -6.27 3.71
N LEU A 352 15.16 -6.50 2.74
CA LEU A 352 13.71 -6.70 2.93
C LEU A 352 13.40 -8.08 3.51
N GLY A 353 14.40 -8.97 3.58
CA GLY A 353 14.27 -10.28 4.18
C GLY A 353 13.37 -11.24 3.41
N ILE A 354 13.25 -11.06 2.11
CA ILE A 354 12.41 -11.87 1.24
C ILE A 354 13.25 -12.49 0.15
N ASP A 355 13.16 -13.81 0.01
CA ASP A 355 13.69 -14.56 -1.12
C ASP A 355 12.54 -14.91 -2.06
N LEU A 356 12.73 -14.75 -3.37
CA LEU A 356 11.70 -15.01 -4.36
C LEU A 356 11.84 -16.41 -4.98
N ASN A 357 10.68 -17.01 -5.28
CA ASN A 357 10.59 -18.30 -5.91
C ASN A 357 10.78 -18.20 -7.42
N GLU A 358 11.92 -18.65 -7.92
CA GLU A 358 12.30 -18.57 -9.34
C GLU A 358 11.36 -19.37 -10.25
N ASP A 359 10.81 -20.51 -9.78
CA ASP A 359 9.86 -21.31 -10.57
C ASP A 359 8.55 -20.54 -10.78
N VAL A 360 8.11 -19.79 -9.79
CA VAL A 360 6.93 -18.95 -9.87
C VAL A 360 7.18 -17.76 -10.82
N ILE A 361 8.34 -17.11 -10.71
CA ILE A 361 8.74 -16.05 -11.63
C ILE A 361 8.76 -16.57 -13.07
N ALA A 362 9.41 -17.72 -13.31
CA ALA A 362 9.47 -18.33 -14.65
C ALA A 362 8.08 -18.69 -15.20
N LYS A 363 7.20 -19.22 -14.33
CA LYS A 363 5.85 -19.65 -14.69
C LYS A 363 4.94 -18.51 -15.13
N TYR A 364 5.02 -17.35 -14.45
CA TYR A 364 4.11 -16.21 -14.67
C TYR A 364 4.77 -15.03 -15.38
N ARG A 365 6.00 -15.18 -15.84
CA ARG A 365 6.72 -14.14 -16.56
C ARG A 365 5.94 -13.73 -17.81
N ALA A 366 5.67 -12.41 -17.93
CA ALA A 366 5.12 -11.86 -19.16
C ALA A 366 6.15 -11.97 -20.30
N ALA A 367 5.66 -12.16 -21.52
CA ALA A 367 6.49 -12.33 -22.72
C ALA A 367 7.15 -10.98 -23.14
#